data_f9004182fe27e0d7b27e8355433e3bf7
#
_entry.id   f9004182fe27e0d7b27e8355433e3bf7
#
_cell.length_a   1.000
_cell.length_b   1.000
_cell.length_c   1.000
_cell.angle_alpha   90.00
_cell.angle_beta   90.00
_cell.angle_gamma   90.00
#
_symmetry.space_group_name_H-M   'P 1'
#
loop_
_entity.id
_entity.type
_entity.pdbx_description
1 polymer ?
#
loop_
_entity_poly.entity_id
_entity_poly.type
_entity_poly.pdbx_seq_one_letter_code
_entity_poly.pdbx_strand_id
1 'polypeptide(L)'
;YEIGQHGFARDMDFQVTYKDDDGIVYWLESTPETLGKFPFPFRLMIGYLLDGNKITVKWRVENMGAMDMYFQIGAHPAFYFPDFDPSTEERCYFAFDNTKDLKYISPVEKGCVSPELHSLELDADGLMPVDVHTFDCDTYIFQDKQLKKVSLLTKDKKRYVTEKFDAPLVAL
;
A
#
# COMPACT_ATOMS: atom_id res chain seq x y z
N TYR A 1 -8.29 -21.84 -7.40
CA TYR A 1 -9.19 -20.81 -6.90
C TYR A 1 -8.97 -19.53 -7.68
N GLU A 2 -10.03 -18.91 -8.19
CA GLU A 2 -9.96 -17.60 -8.83
C GLU A 2 -10.16 -16.51 -7.75
N ILE A 3 -9.12 -15.70 -7.54
CA ILE A 3 -9.19 -14.51 -6.71
C ILE A 3 -8.89 -13.33 -7.64
N GLY A 4 -9.81 -12.38 -7.71
CA GLY A 4 -9.65 -11.18 -8.53
C GLY A 4 -8.50 -10.29 -8.05
N GLN A 5 -8.14 -9.30 -8.85
CA GLN A 5 -7.19 -8.26 -8.49
C GLN A 5 -7.61 -7.60 -7.16
N HIS A 6 -6.67 -7.36 -6.26
CA HIS A 6 -6.87 -6.86 -4.88
C HIS A 6 -7.62 -7.82 -3.92
N GLY A 7 -7.81 -9.07 -4.29
CA GLY A 7 -8.47 -10.06 -3.46
C GLY A 7 -9.98 -9.84 -3.33
N PHE A 8 -10.63 -10.52 -2.41
CA PHE A 8 -12.08 -10.53 -2.26
C PHE A 8 -12.57 -9.69 -1.05
N ALA A 9 -11.73 -9.42 -0.07
CA ALA A 9 -12.16 -8.75 1.16
C ALA A 9 -12.68 -7.33 0.92
N ARG A 10 -12.15 -6.62 -0.08
CA ARG A 10 -12.59 -5.27 -0.45
C ARG A 10 -14.06 -5.18 -0.87
N ASP A 11 -14.61 -6.27 -1.38
CA ASP A 11 -15.98 -6.33 -1.91
C ASP A 11 -16.95 -6.97 -0.90
N MET A 12 -16.53 -7.17 0.36
CA MET A 12 -17.31 -7.79 1.43
C MET A 12 -17.79 -6.75 2.44
N ASP A 13 -18.95 -7.02 3.04
CA ASP A 13 -19.49 -6.21 4.13
C ASP A 13 -18.78 -6.54 5.45
N PHE A 14 -18.11 -5.54 6.01
CA PHE A 14 -17.50 -5.64 7.31
C PHE A 14 -18.47 -5.22 8.41
N GLN A 15 -18.39 -5.89 9.54
CA GLN A 15 -19.12 -5.51 10.73
C GLN A 15 -18.27 -4.58 11.60
N VAL A 16 -18.93 -3.61 12.26
CA VAL A 16 -18.26 -2.74 13.24
C VAL A 16 -18.26 -3.45 14.58
N THR A 17 -17.08 -3.63 15.17
CA THR A 17 -16.94 -4.21 16.52
C THR A 17 -16.62 -3.17 17.59
N TYR A 18 -16.03 -2.05 17.19
CA TYR A 18 -15.71 -0.93 18.08
C TYR A 18 -15.80 0.39 17.33
N LYS A 19 -16.33 1.43 17.98
CA LYS A 19 -16.37 2.78 17.47
C LYS A 19 -16.47 3.78 18.62
N ASP A 20 -15.59 4.79 18.59
CA ASP A 20 -15.65 6.00 19.40
C ASP A 20 -15.29 7.24 18.56
N ASP A 21 -14.94 8.35 19.22
CA ASP A 21 -14.62 9.60 18.55
C ASP A 21 -13.27 9.56 17.79
N ASP A 22 -12.34 8.73 18.24
CA ASP A 22 -10.97 8.68 17.73
C ASP A 22 -10.67 7.38 16.98
N GLY A 23 -11.55 6.39 17.00
CA GLY A 23 -11.24 5.11 16.39
C GLY A 23 -12.44 4.29 15.95
N ILE A 24 -12.18 3.40 15.01
CA ILE A 24 -13.15 2.42 14.54
C ILE A 24 -12.45 1.11 14.22
N VAL A 25 -13.07 -0.02 14.58
CA VAL A 25 -12.59 -1.35 14.24
C VAL A 25 -13.67 -2.11 13.49
N TYR A 26 -13.30 -2.58 12.33
CA TYR A 26 -14.10 -3.46 11.50
C TYR A 26 -13.59 -4.88 11.57
N TRP A 27 -14.47 -5.84 11.34
CA TRP A 27 -14.09 -7.24 11.22
C TRP A 27 -14.89 -7.96 10.14
N LEU A 28 -14.28 -9.00 9.61
CA LEU A 28 -14.83 -9.88 8.60
C LEU A 28 -14.43 -11.32 8.95
N GLU A 29 -15.36 -12.25 8.94
CA GLU A 29 -15.07 -13.68 9.08
C GLU A 29 -15.32 -14.42 7.76
N SER A 30 -14.65 -15.57 7.65
CA SER A 30 -14.90 -16.49 6.56
C SER A 30 -16.35 -16.95 6.53
N THR A 31 -16.91 -17.03 5.34
CA THR A 31 -18.25 -17.53 5.04
C THR A 31 -18.13 -18.75 4.11
N PRO A 32 -19.21 -19.52 3.90
CA PRO A 32 -19.19 -20.57 2.90
C PRO A 32 -18.79 -20.08 1.50
N GLU A 33 -19.16 -18.84 1.14
CA GLU A 33 -18.77 -18.23 -0.14
C GLU A 33 -17.27 -17.94 -0.18
N THR A 34 -16.70 -17.33 0.86
CA THR A 34 -15.26 -17.02 0.91
C THR A 34 -14.42 -18.28 0.97
N LEU A 35 -14.88 -19.34 1.66
CA LEU A 35 -14.20 -20.63 1.69
C LEU A 35 -14.11 -21.30 0.31
N GLY A 36 -15.04 -21.01 -0.58
CA GLY A 36 -14.98 -21.44 -1.98
C GLY A 36 -13.87 -20.75 -2.78
N LYS A 37 -13.47 -19.54 -2.40
CA LYS A 37 -12.41 -18.73 -3.04
C LYS A 37 -11.07 -18.89 -2.32
N PHE A 38 -11.12 -18.93 -0.99
CA PHE A 38 -9.97 -18.99 -0.08
C PHE A 38 -10.25 -20.05 1.00
N PRO A 39 -9.72 -21.28 0.90
CA PRO A 39 -10.16 -22.44 1.66
C PRO A 39 -9.62 -22.48 3.09
N PHE A 40 -9.46 -21.35 3.72
CA PHE A 40 -9.00 -21.24 5.11
C PHE A 40 -10.01 -20.46 5.95
N PRO A 41 -10.49 -21.00 7.06
CA PRO A 41 -11.25 -20.23 8.02
C PRO A 41 -10.40 -19.11 8.62
N PHE A 42 -10.89 -17.88 8.54
CA PHE A 42 -10.16 -16.71 9.00
C PHE A 42 -11.06 -15.68 9.67
N ARG A 43 -10.44 -14.79 10.45
CA ARG A 43 -10.97 -13.51 10.85
C ARG A 43 -9.99 -12.41 10.47
N LEU A 44 -10.47 -11.42 9.75
CA LEU A 44 -9.74 -10.20 9.42
C LEU A 44 -10.32 -9.03 10.23
N MET A 45 -9.46 -8.33 10.96
CA MET A 45 -9.83 -7.10 11.66
C MET A 45 -9.02 -5.93 11.09
N ILE A 46 -9.69 -4.80 10.88
CA ILE A 46 -9.07 -3.56 10.41
C ILE A 46 -9.47 -2.46 11.38
N GLY A 47 -8.48 -1.91 12.06
CA GLY A 47 -8.66 -0.80 13.00
C GLY A 47 -8.07 0.49 12.44
N TYR A 48 -8.80 1.58 12.57
CA TYR A 48 -8.37 2.94 12.27
C TYR A 48 -8.37 3.74 13.57
N LEU A 49 -7.27 4.43 13.84
CA LEU A 49 -7.14 5.31 14.99
C LEU A 49 -6.64 6.66 14.50
N LEU A 50 -7.37 7.72 14.87
CA LEU A 50 -7.04 9.11 14.60
C LEU A 50 -6.38 9.71 15.85
N ASP A 51 -5.22 10.33 15.66
CA ASP A 51 -4.48 11.06 16.68
C ASP A 51 -3.95 12.37 16.06
N GLY A 52 -4.67 13.46 16.26
CA GLY A 52 -4.39 14.73 15.63
C GLY A 52 -4.42 14.64 14.10
N ASN A 53 -3.27 14.81 13.45
CA ASN A 53 -3.11 14.69 11.99
C ASN A 53 -2.57 13.32 11.53
N LYS A 54 -2.62 12.32 12.40
CA LYS A 54 -2.11 10.97 12.14
C LYS A 54 -3.24 9.96 12.14
N ILE A 55 -3.32 9.17 11.09
CA ILE A 55 -4.17 7.98 11.04
C ILE A 55 -3.28 6.74 11.17
N THR A 56 -3.57 5.89 12.13
CA THR A 56 -2.93 4.58 12.27
C THR A 56 -3.90 3.51 11.79
N VAL A 57 -3.47 2.71 10.82
CA VAL A 57 -4.22 1.56 10.33
C VAL A 57 -3.55 0.29 10.84
N LYS A 58 -4.32 -0.59 11.47
CA LYS A 58 -3.84 -1.88 11.99
C LYS A 58 -4.65 -3.00 11.39
N TRP A 59 -3.96 -4.01 10.88
CA TRP A 59 -4.58 -5.26 10.45
C TRP A 59 -4.23 -6.38 11.42
N ARG A 60 -5.23 -7.20 11.69
CA ARG A 60 -5.06 -8.44 12.41
C ARG A 60 -5.75 -9.56 11.63
N VAL A 61 -4.98 -10.53 11.22
CA VAL A 61 -5.46 -11.74 10.55
C VAL A 61 -5.33 -12.90 11.52
N GLU A 62 -6.43 -13.57 11.79
CA GLU A 62 -6.47 -14.74 12.66
C GLU A 62 -6.80 -15.97 11.82
N ASN A 63 -5.97 -16.99 11.95
CA ASN A 63 -6.28 -18.31 11.43
C ASN A 63 -7.26 -19.00 12.38
N MET A 64 -8.48 -19.23 11.91
CA MET A 64 -9.54 -19.89 12.69
C MET A 64 -9.61 -21.39 12.41
N GLY A 65 -8.71 -21.90 11.55
CA GLY A 65 -8.59 -23.32 11.20
C GLY A 65 -7.47 -24.04 11.96
N ALA A 66 -7.35 -25.34 11.70
CA ALA A 66 -6.32 -26.19 12.30
C ALA A 66 -5.06 -26.34 11.44
N MET A 67 -5.12 -25.93 10.18
CA MET A 67 -3.99 -26.01 9.23
C MET A 67 -3.34 -24.65 9.04
N ASP A 68 -2.09 -24.64 8.60
CA ASP A 68 -1.39 -23.41 8.22
C ASP A 68 -2.16 -22.67 7.14
N MET A 69 -2.33 -21.36 7.35
CA MET A 69 -3.02 -20.47 6.43
C MET A 69 -2.02 -19.56 5.73
N TYR A 70 -2.02 -19.63 4.41
CA TYR A 70 -1.16 -18.79 3.56
C TYR A 70 -1.98 -17.66 2.96
N PHE A 71 -1.54 -16.42 3.14
CA PHE A 71 -2.27 -15.25 2.65
C PHE A 71 -1.32 -14.10 2.29
N GLN A 72 -1.83 -13.19 1.50
CA GLN A 72 -1.25 -11.87 1.27
C GLN A 72 -2.25 -10.82 1.73
N ILE A 73 -1.75 -9.71 2.25
CA ILE A 73 -2.55 -8.56 2.66
C ILE A 73 -1.78 -7.29 2.34
N GLY A 74 -2.51 -6.28 1.90
CA GLY A 74 -1.96 -4.96 1.63
C GLY A 74 -3.04 -3.89 1.74
N ALA A 75 -2.61 -2.62 1.75
CA ALA A 75 -3.48 -1.47 1.60
C ALA A 75 -3.10 -0.70 0.34
N HIS A 76 -4.07 0.02 -0.18
CA HIS A 76 -3.93 0.86 -1.36
C HIS A 76 -4.52 2.24 -1.07
N PRO A 77 -3.89 3.03 -0.18
CA PRO A 77 -4.40 4.36 0.15
C PRO A 77 -4.29 5.28 -1.06
N ALA A 78 -5.32 6.08 -1.29
CA ALA A 78 -5.32 7.13 -2.28
C ALA A 78 -5.34 8.49 -1.58
N PHE A 79 -4.44 9.38 -1.98
CA PHE A 79 -4.32 10.72 -1.41
C PHE A 79 -4.81 11.75 -2.42
N TYR A 80 -5.74 12.61 -2.00
CA TYR A 80 -6.08 13.79 -2.78
C TYR A 80 -4.90 14.77 -2.75
N PHE A 81 -4.43 15.19 -3.93
CA PHE A 81 -3.34 16.15 -4.07
C PHE A 81 -3.90 17.46 -4.62
N PRO A 82 -4.09 18.50 -3.78
CA PRO A 82 -4.90 19.69 -4.15
C PRO A 82 -4.30 20.52 -5.28
N ASP A 83 -2.97 20.55 -5.39
CA ASP A 83 -2.25 21.33 -6.40
C ASP A 83 -1.85 20.49 -7.62
N PHE A 84 -2.50 19.36 -7.81
CA PHE A 84 -2.20 18.48 -8.96
C PHE A 84 -2.66 19.13 -10.26
N ASP A 85 -1.72 19.42 -11.13
CA ASP A 85 -1.96 19.90 -12.49
C ASP A 85 -1.41 18.87 -13.50
N PRO A 86 -2.28 18.14 -14.20
CA PRO A 86 -1.84 17.12 -15.16
C PRO A 86 -1.13 17.71 -16.40
N SER A 87 -1.22 19.02 -16.63
CA SER A 87 -0.58 19.69 -17.76
C SER A 87 0.88 20.06 -17.51
N THR A 88 1.36 19.95 -16.26
CA THR A 88 2.73 20.27 -15.88
C THR A 88 3.61 19.02 -15.91
N GLU A 89 4.84 19.15 -16.39
CA GLU A 89 5.83 18.07 -16.38
C GLU A 89 6.25 17.75 -14.93
N GLU A 90 6.53 18.78 -14.14
CA GLU A 90 6.95 18.64 -12.74
C GLU A 90 5.74 18.78 -11.82
N ARG A 91 5.36 17.71 -11.12
CA ARG A 91 4.12 17.65 -10.32
C ARG A 91 4.40 17.64 -8.82
N CYS A 92 5.30 16.80 -8.38
CA CYS A 92 5.62 16.57 -6.97
C CYS A 92 6.92 15.77 -6.86
N TYR A 93 7.26 15.36 -5.63
CA TYR A 93 8.41 14.50 -5.36
C TYR A 93 8.05 13.42 -4.36
N PHE A 94 8.67 12.24 -4.50
CA PHE A 94 8.77 11.29 -3.42
C PHE A 94 10.09 11.46 -2.67
N ALA A 95 10.02 11.41 -1.34
CA ALA A 95 11.17 11.34 -0.44
C ALA A 95 11.11 10.04 0.36
N PHE A 96 12.24 9.37 0.46
CA PHE A 96 12.39 8.08 1.11
C PHE A 96 13.20 8.20 2.40
N ASP A 97 13.10 7.22 3.29
CA ASP A 97 13.94 7.12 4.48
C ASP A 97 15.29 6.43 4.21
N ASN A 98 15.40 5.75 3.09
CA ASN A 98 16.65 5.25 2.53
C ASN A 98 16.83 5.84 1.13
N THR A 99 18.01 6.34 0.82
CA THR A 99 18.35 6.93 -0.50
C THR A 99 19.55 6.25 -1.15
N LYS A 100 20.03 5.13 -0.57
CA LYS A 100 21.20 4.41 -1.07
C LYS A 100 20.80 3.11 -1.73
N ASP A 101 21.28 2.93 -2.95
CA ASP A 101 21.18 1.66 -3.69
C ASP A 101 19.76 1.09 -3.77
N LEU A 102 18.75 1.96 -3.84
CA LEU A 102 17.37 1.54 -3.98
C LEU A 102 17.17 0.78 -5.29
N LYS A 103 16.57 -0.40 -5.17
CA LYS A 103 16.23 -1.27 -6.29
C LYS A 103 14.74 -1.50 -6.33
N TYR A 104 14.19 -1.52 -7.53
CA TYR A 104 12.78 -1.83 -7.75
C TYR A 104 12.61 -2.85 -8.88
N ILE A 105 11.48 -3.50 -8.88
CA ILE A 105 10.94 -4.29 -9.99
C ILE A 105 9.67 -3.64 -10.48
N SER A 106 9.28 -3.91 -11.71
CA SER A 106 8.05 -3.39 -12.29
C SER A 106 7.09 -4.50 -12.69
N PRO A 107 5.79 -4.23 -12.72
CA PRO A 107 4.82 -5.14 -13.32
C PRO A 107 5.16 -5.43 -14.78
N VAL A 108 4.76 -6.61 -15.20
CA VAL A 108 4.70 -7.03 -16.60
C VAL A 108 3.27 -7.44 -16.92
N GLU A 109 3.02 -7.96 -18.10
CA GLU A 109 1.69 -8.34 -18.51
C GLU A 109 0.97 -9.27 -17.50
N LYS A 110 -0.34 -9.09 -17.35
CA LYS A 110 -1.28 -9.98 -16.63
C LYS A 110 -1.01 -10.12 -15.13
N GLY A 111 -0.56 -9.04 -14.47
CA GLY A 111 -0.40 -9.04 -13.02
C GLY A 111 0.82 -9.83 -12.51
N CYS A 112 1.74 -10.16 -13.39
CA CYS A 112 3.05 -10.68 -13.03
C CYS A 112 4.04 -9.53 -12.83
N VAL A 113 5.15 -9.81 -12.16
CA VAL A 113 6.26 -8.88 -11.98
C VAL A 113 7.50 -9.36 -12.72
N SER A 114 8.30 -8.43 -13.24
CA SER A 114 9.61 -8.74 -13.80
C SER A 114 10.56 -9.17 -12.68
N PRO A 115 11.41 -10.18 -12.88
CA PRO A 115 12.51 -10.46 -11.96
C PRO A 115 13.69 -9.49 -12.12
N GLU A 116 13.65 -8.62 -13.12
CA GLU A 116 14.71 -7.66 -13.41
C GLU A 116 14.71 -6.53 -12.39
N LEU A 117 15.86 -6.31 -11.75
CA LEU A 117 16.07 -5.25 -10.78
C LEU A 117 16.60 -4.00 -11.48
N HIS A 118 15.91 -2.90 -11.29
CA HIS A 118 16.29 -1.58 -11.75
C HIS A 118 16.81 -0.75 -10.58
N SER A 119 17.77 0.14 -10.85
CA SER A 119 18.23 1.15 -9.89
C SER A 119 17.30 2.35 -9.94
N LEU A 120 16.90 2.86 -8.78
CA LEU A 120 16.18 4.11 -8.69
C LEU A 120 17.17 5.27 -8.74
N GLU A 121 16.99 6.15 -9.71
CA GLU A 121 17.74 7.41 -9.79
C GLU A 121 17.02 8.50 -9.00
N LEU A 122 17.77 9.19 -8.15
CA LEU A 122 17.28 10.30 -7.34
C LEU A 122 17.99 11.59 -7.80
N ASP A 123 17.33 12.73 -7.60
CA ASP A 123 17.92 14.04 -7.89
C ASP A 123 19.05 14.39 -6.90
N ALA A 124 19.66 15.57 -7.08
CA ALA A 124 20.76 16.04 -6.24
C ALA A 124 20.35 16.24 -4.75
N ASP A 125 19.06 16.40 -4.48
CA ASP A 125 18.48 16.51 -3.13
C ASP A 125 18.08 15.16 -2.55
N GLY A 126 18.30 14.06 -3.28
CA GLY A 126 17.92 12.71 -2.87
C GLY A 126 16.41 12.45 -3.00
N LEU A 127 15.73 13.13 -3.90
CA LEU A 127 14.29 13.01 -4.14
C LEU A 127 14.04 12.31 -5.49
N MET A 128 12.92 11.62 -5.59
CA MET A 128 12.39 11.10 -6.84
C MET A 128 11.41 12.11 -7.43
N PRO A 129 11.73 12.79 -8.53
CA PRO A 129 10.77 13.67 -9.16
C PRO A 129 9.63 12.88 -9.78
N VAL A 130 8.42 13.44 -9.72
CA VAL A 130 7.21 12.85 -10.30
C VAL A 130 6.74 13.74 -11.44
N ASP A 131 6.74 13.20 -12.63
CA ASP A 131 6.30 13.85 -13.87
C ASP A 131 5.22 13.01 -14.59
N VAL A 132 4.95 13.37 -15.84
CA VAL A 132 3.95 12.66 -16.67
C VAL A 132 4.38 11.25 -17.07
N HIS A 133 5.67 10.94 -17.03
CA HIS A 133 6.27 9.67 -17.46
C HIS A 133 6.67 8.76 -16.30
N THR A 134 6.61 9.26 -15.06
CA THR A 134 7.05 8.51 -13.88
C THR A 134 6.42 7.12 -13.79
N PHE A 135 5.15 7.00 -14.14
CA PHE A 135 4.41 5.74 -14.07
C PHE A 135 4.15 5.10 -15.44
N ASP A 136 4.97 5.39 -16.44
CA ASP A 136 4.91 4.68 -17.74
C ASP A 136 5.22 3.19 -17.60
N CYS A 137 5.96 2.81 -16.54
CA CYS A 137 6.23 1.41 -16.16
C CYS A 137 5.17 0.82 -15.23
N ASP A 138 4.03 1.49 -15.04
CA ASP A 138 2.92 1.18 -14.11
C ASP A 138 3.32 1.46 -12.65
N THR A 139 4.22 0.72 -12.05
CA THR A 139 4.45 0.72 -10.61
C THR A 139 5.92 0.43 -10.29
N TYR A 140 6.46 1.14 -9.30
CA TYR A 140 7.76 0.87 -8.69
C TYR A 140 7.59 0.00 -7.46
N ILE A 141 8.05 -1.25 -7.50
CA ILE A 141 7.88 -2.20 -6.41
C ILE A 141 9.22 -2.40 -5.69
N PHE A 142 9.30 -1.92 -4.45
CA PHE A 142 10.46 -2.07 -3.57
C PHE A 142 10.24 -3.26 -2.65
N GLN A 143 11.14 -4.24 -2.70
CA GLN A 143 11.08 -5.47 -1.90
C GLN A 143 12.07 -5.42 -0.74
N ASP A 144 12.09 -6.46 0.08
CA ASP A 144 13.09 -6.74 1.11
C ASP A 144 13.22 -5.64 2.18
N LYS A 145 12.12 -4.97 2.50
CA LYS A 145 12.09 -3.91 3.51
C LYS A 145 13.08 -2.78 3.25
N GLN A 146 13.39 -2.50 1.99
CA GLN A 146 14.29 -1.40 1.61
C GLN A 146 13.80 -0.06 2.15
N LEU A 147 12.49 0.11 2.26
CA LEU A 147 11.83 1.32 2.73
C LEU A 147 10.91 1.02 3.92
N LYS A 148 10.80 1.97 4.84
CA LYS A 148 9.85 1.97 5.97
C LYS A 148 8.99 3.23 6.00
N LYS A 149 9.34 4.19 5.14
CA LYS A 149 8.65 5.47 5.09
C LYS A 149 8.80 6.08 3.70
N VAL A 150 7.69 6.56 3.18
CA VAL A 150 7.63 7.37 1.96
C VAL A 150 6.88 8.66 2.27
N SER A 151 7.37 9.78 1.76
CA SER A 151 6.68 11.06 1.85
C SER A 151 6.39 11.60 0.46
N LEU A 152 5.19 12.09 0.26
CA LEU A 152 4.82 12.89 -0.90
C LEU A 152 5.06 14.36 -0.59
N LEU A 153 5.80 15.05 -1.45
CA LEU A 153 6.12 16.45 -1.35
C LEU A 153 5.47 17.21 -2.51
N THR A 154 5.11 18.47 -2.24
CA THR A 154 4.62 19.40 -3.29
C THR A 154 5.75 19.74 -4.27
N LYS A 155 5.42 20.41 -5.36
CA LYS A 155 6.42 20.94 -6.32
C LYS A 155 7.44 21.90 -5.66
N ASP A 156 7.05 22.58 -4.58
CA ASP A 156 7.95 23.42 -3.78
C ASP A 156 8.74 22.62 -2.72
N LYS A 157 8.77 21.29 -2.82
CA LYS A 157 9.45 20.37 -1.91
C LYS A 157 8.95 20.44 -0.46
N LYS A 158 7.72 20.94 -0.23
CA LYS A 158 7.07 20.92 1.08
C LYS A 158 6.40 19.58 1.29
N ARG A 159 6.56 19.02 2.50
CA ARG A 159 5.94 17.73 2.84
C ARG A 159 4.42 17.88 2.91
N TYR A 160 3.73 17.07 2.13
CA TYR A 160 2.27 17.01 2.09
C TYR A 160 1.74 15.86 2.95
N VAL A 161 2.18 14.65 2.69
CA VAL A 161 1.80 13.46 3.45
C VAL A 161 3.00 12.54 3.66
N THR A 162 3.00 11.79 4.74
CA THR A 162 4.00 10.76 5.00
C THR A 162 3.30 9.48 5.40
N GLU A 163 3.63 8.42 4.71
CA GLU A 163 3.24 7.07 5.07
C GLU A 163 4.41 6.34 5.73
N LYS A 164 4.13 5.69 6.86
CA LYS A 164 5.07 4.80 7.54
C LYS A 164 4.44 3.41 7.60
N PHE A 165 5.22 2.42 7.32
CA PHE A 165 4.75 1.04 7.25
C PHE A 165 5.79 0.06 7.79
N ASP A 166 5.33 -1.09 8.25
CA ASP A 166 6.15 -2.26 8.54
C ASP A 166 5.67 -3.39 7.61
N ALA A 167 6.13 -3.32 6.38
CA ALA A 167 5.78 -4.26 5.33
C ALA A 167 7.06 -4.74 4.62
N PRO A 168 7.09 -5.97 4.12
CA PRO A 168 8.23 -6.46 3.35
C PRO A 168 8.36 -5.82 1.97
N LEU A 169 7.25 -5.24 1.47
CA LEU A 169 7.13 -4.69 0.13
C LEU A 169 6.30 -3.42 0.18
N VAL A 170 6.70 -2.41 -0.59
CA VAL A 170 5.91 -1.22 -0.90
C VAL A 170 5.93 -0.97 -2.40
N ALA A 171 4.79 -0.55 -2.93
CA ALA A 171 4.59 -0.16 -4.31
C ALA A 171 4.18 1.31 -4.39
N LEU A 172 4.71 2.04 -5.37
CA LEU A 172 4.39 3.45 -5.66
C LEU A 172 3.76 3.54 -7.04
#